data_e24333a2e0a409f8a95cc3f5d5ad52a3
#
_entry.id   e24333a2e0a409f8a95cc3f5d5ad52a3
#
_cell.length_a   1.000
_cell.length_b   1.000
_cell.length_c   1.000
_cell.angle_alpha   90.00
_cell.angle_beta   90.00
_cell.angle_gamma   90.00
#
_symmetry.space_group_name_H-M   'P 1'
#
loop_
_entity.id
_entity.type
_entity.pdbx_description
1 polymer ?
#
loop_
_entity_poly.entity_id
_entity_poly.type
_entity_poly.pdbx_seq_one_letter_code
_entity_poly.pdbx_strand_id
1 'polypeptide(L)'
;PNYLLWLLVALAVAATGGTAYGWHWYATRHIRAIRKVLTATAVALEQNADYREAIISSYREMSRVLQGHGYLRRNFETVREFRDALREAVPLDHASIERLTSLYEAADYSTTDQQGDDRTAAIGSLRAVLESLETLMQEAS
;
A
#
# COMPACT_ATOMS: atom_id res chain seq x y z
N PRO A 1 -4.51 -40.62 32.25
CA PRO A 1 -4.66 -39.29 32.82
C PRO A 1 -5.01 -38.24 31.75
N ASN A 2 -6.15 -37.61 31.96
CA ASN A 2 -6.75 -36.70 31.01
C ASN A 2 -5.98 -35.35 30.86
N TYR A 3 -5.09 -35.01 31.79
CA TYR A 3 -4.35 -33.76 31.76
C TYR A 3 -3.34 -33.68 30.59
N LEU A 4 -2.79 -34.82 30.15
CA LEU A 4 -1.90 -34.84 28.96
C LEU A 4 -2.64 -34.46 27.69
N LEU A 5 -3.87 -34.94 27.57
CA LEU A 5 -4.73 -34.61 26.43
C LEU A 5 -5.09 -33.14 26.42
N TRP A 6 -5.41 -32.56 27.58
CA TRP A 6 -5.68 -31.14 27.75
C TRP A 6 -4.43 -30.28 27.46
N LEU A 7 -3.25 -30.75 27.88
CA LEU A 7 -1.97 -30.10 27.58
C LEU A 7 -1.71 -30.05 26.08
N LEU A 8 -1.96 -31.16 25.38
CA LEU A 8 -1.82 -31.19 23.89
C LEU A 8 -2.80 -30.27 23.22
N VAL A 9 -4.04 -30.21 23.67
CA VAL A 9 -5.05 -29.31 23.14
C VAL A 9 -4.64 -27.85 23.38
N ALA A 10 -4.17 -27.52 24.57
CA ALA A 10 -3.70 -26.16 24.89
C ALA A 10 -2.51 -25.77 24.05
N LEU A 11 -1.57 -26.68 23.82
CA LEU A 11 -0.41 -26.45 22.98
C LEU A 11 -0.82 -26.23 21.52
N ALA A 12 -1.76 -27.02 21.02
CA ALA A 12 -2.28 -26.87 19.65
C ALA A 12 -2.99 -25.53 19.46
N VAL A 13 -3.80 -25.12 20.43
CA VAL A 13 -4.50 -23.82 20.41
C VAL A 13 -3.50 -22.66 20.46
N ALA A 14 -2.51 -22.75 21.33
CA ALA A 14 -1.46 -21.72 21.42
C ALA A 14 -0.63 -21.60 20.14
N ALA A 15 -0.26 -22.73 19.54
CA ALA A 15 0.48 -22.77 18.28
C ALA A 15 -0.34 -22.16 17.13
N THR A 16 -1.63 -22.52 17.04
CA THR A 16 -2.53 -21.99 16.01
C THR A 16 -2.77 -20.48 16.20
N GLY A 17 -3.02 -20.05 17.45
CA GLY A 17 -3.20 -18.64 17.77
C GLY A 17 -1.96 -17.81 17.53
N GLY A 18 -0.79 -18.31 17.91
CA GLY A 18 0.50 -17.65 17.66
C GLY A 18 0.82 -17.51 16.18
N THR A 19 0.54 -18.55 15.39
CA THR A 19 0.74 -18.53 13.93
C THR A 19 -0.20 -17.54 13.26
N ALA A 20 -1.48 -17.51 13.65
CA ALA A 20 -2.47 -16.58 13.12
C ALA A 20 -2.11 -15.12 13.47
N TYR A 21 -1.67 -14.86 14.69
CA TYR A 21 -1.23 -13.55 15.14
C TYR A 21 0.03 -13.08 14.39
N GLY A 22 1.02 -13.96 14.25
CA GLY A 22 2.24 -13.67 13.48
C GLY A 22 1.96 -13.41 12.02
N TRP A 23 1.07 -14.19 11.41
CA TRP A 23 0.64 -14.00 10.03
C TRP A 23 -0.08 -12.67 9.84
N HIS A 24 -0.99 -12.32 10.74
CA HIS A 24 -1.72 -11.06 10.72
C HIS A 24 -0.76 -9.86 10.85
N TRP A 25 0.18 -9.94 11.78
CA TRP A 25 1.19 -8.90 11.98
C TRP A 25 2.09 -8.73 10.76
N TYR A 26 2.52 -9.83 10.15
CA TYR A 26 3.32 -9.85 8.93
C TYR A 26 2.54 -9.27 7.74
N ALA A 27 1.28 -9.68 7.60
CA ALA A 27 0.40 -9.23 6.51
C ALA A 27 0.09 -7.72 6.56
N THR A 28 0.02 -7.12 7.76
CA THR A 28 -0.26 -5.68 7.90
C THR A 28 0.98 -4.79 7.78
N ARG A 29 2.17 -5.37 7.85
CA ARG A 29 3.43 -4.62 7.84
C ARG A 29 3.64 -3.87 6.53
N HIS A 30 3.39 -4.50 5.40
CA HIS A 30 3.52 -3.86 4.09
C HIS A 30 2.44 -2.79 3.87
N ILE A 31 1.24 -2.97 4.44
CA ILE A 31 0.16 -1.98 4.37
C ILE A 31 0.57 -0.69 5.10
N ARG A 32 1.21 -0.80 6.25
CA ARG A 32 1.74 0.36 6.98
C ARG A 32 2.82 1.09 6.17
N ALA A 33 3.69 0.34 5.50
CA ALA A 33 4.73 0.90 4.65
C ALA A 33 4.12 1.66 3.47
N ILE A 34 3.10 1.09 2.83
CA ILE A 34 2.35 1.73 1.73
C ILE A 34 1.69 3.02 2.23
N ARG A 35 1.02 2.98 3.37
CA ARG A 35 0.40 4.18 3.97
C ARG A 35 1.43 5.28 4.22
N LYS A 36 2.60 4.93 4.72
CA LYS A 36 3.68 5.87 4.98
C LYS A 36 4.15 6.56 3.70
N VAL A 37 4.31 5.80 2.62
CA VAL A 37 4.72 6.35 1.31
C VAL A 37 3.66 7.33 0.80
N LEU A 38 2.40 6.94 0.82
CA LEU A 38 1.30 7.79 0.32
C LEU A 38 1.13 9.06 1.16
N THR A 39 1.25 8.95 2.48
CA THR A 39 1.17 10.11 3.39
C THR A 39 2.32 11.07 3.12
N ALA A 40 3.55 10.57 2.99
CA ALA A 40 4.72 11.40 2.71
C ALA A 40 4.59 12.12 1.37
N THR A 41 4.03 11.45 0.35
CA THR A 41 3.80 12.05 -0.97
C THR A 41 2.76 13.16 -0.90
N ALA A 42 1.64 12.92 -0.20
CA ALA A 42 0.59 13.94 -0.04
C ALA A 42 1.12 15.18 0.70
N VAL A 43 1.88 14.98 1.77
CA VAL A 43 2.50 16.08 2.54
C VAL A 43 3.50 16.85 1.67
N ALA A 44 4.34 16.15 0.91
CA ALA A 44 5.30 16.78 0.01
C ALA A 44 4.61 17.67 -1.02
N LEU A 45 3.51 17.19 -1.61
CA LEU A 45 2.73 17.99 -2.58
C LEU A 45 2.07 19.19 -1.92
N GLU A 46 1.57 19.05 -0.70
CA GLU A 46 0.99 20.17 0.08
C GLU A 46 2.04 21.23 0.41
N GLN A 47 3.30 20.84 0.55
CA GLN A 47 4.44 21.73 0.83
C GLN A 47 5.11 22.26 -0.45
N ASN A 48 4.46 22.20 -1.59
CA ASN A 48 4.94 22.71 -2.88
C ASN A 48 6.19 22.01 -3.45
N ALA A 49 6.40 20.73 -3.12
CA ALA A 49 7.42 19.93 -3.81
C ALA A 49 7.09 19.81 -5.30
N ASP A 50 8.09 19.57 -6.14
CA ASP A 50 7.87 19.34 -7.56
C ASP A 50 6.91 18.17 -7.76
N TYR A 51 5.80 18.42 -8.45
CA TYR A 51 4.73 17.45 -8.66
C TYR A 51 5.24 16.15 -9.30
N ARG A 52 5.92 16.28 -10.44
CA ARG A 52 6.41 15.12 -11.20
C ARG A 52 7.41 14.28 -10.38
N GLU A 53 8.35 14.96 -9.76
CA GLU A 53 9.37 14.30 -8.93
C GLU A 53 8.76 13.60 -7.73
N ALA A 54 7.82 14.24 -7.04
CA ALA A 54 7.13 13.67 -5.89
C ALA A 54 6.35 12.40 -6.27
N ILE A 55 5.64 12.43 -7.39
CA ILE A 55 4.85 11.28 -7.87
C ILE A 55 5.76 10.13 -8.34
N ILE A 56 6.81 10.43 -9.09
CA ILE A 56 7.77 9.42 -9.55
C ILE A 56 8.48 8.78 -8.37
N SER A 57 8.88 9.58 -7.38
CA SER A 57 9.49 9.08 -6.14
C SER A 57 8.54 8.18 -5.37
N SER A 58 7.26 8.56 -5.29
CA SER A 58 6.21 7.75 -4.67
C SER A 58 6.07 6.39 -5.35
N TYR A 59 6.01 6.37 -6.67
CA TYR A 59 5.94 5.14 -7.46
C TYR A 59 7.14 4.23 -7.19
N ARG A 60 8.32 4.81 -7.16
CA ARG A 60 9.58 4.08 -6.89
C ARG A 60 9.59 3.47 -5.48
N GLU A 61 9.18 4.23 -4.48
CA GLU A 61 9.11 3.75 -3.10
C GLU A 61 8.03 2.66 -2.92
N MET A 62 6.87 2.84 -3.54
CA MET A 62 5.83 1.81 -3.55
C MET A 62 6.32 0.52 -4.19
N SER A 63 7.03 0.63 -5.30
CA SER A 63 7.63 -0.52 -5.99
C SER A 63 8.62 -1.26 -5.10
N ARG A 64 9.43 -0.53 -4.34
CA ARG A 64 10.37 -1.12 -3.38
C ARG A 64 9.64 -1.89 -2.28
N VAL A 65 8.56 -1.34 -1.76
CA VAL A 65 7.74 -2.03 -0.74
C VAL A 65 7.17 -3.32 -1.30
N LEU A 66 6.58 -3.26 -2.49
CA LEU A 66 5.99 -4.45 -3.13
C LEU A 66 7.06 -5.51 -3.48
N GLN A 67 8.23 -5.08 -3.94
CA GLN A 67 9.36 -5.98 -4.21
C GLN A 67 9.89 -6.62 -2.94
N GLY A 68 10.04 -5.83 -1.88
CA GLY A 68 10.57 -6.31 -0.61
C GLY A 68 9.68 -7.34 0.08
N HIS A 69 8.38 -7.34 -0.22
CA HIS A 69 7.41 -8.30 0.31
C HIS A 69 7.01 -9.39 -0.68
N GLY A 70 7.68 -9.46 -1.83
CA GLY A 70 7.50 -10.53 -2.80
C GLY A 70 6.31 -10.39 -3.74
N TYR A 71 5.63 -9.24 -3.74
CA TYR A 71 4.47 -9.00 -4.61
C TYR A 71 4.85 -8.57 -6.02
N LEU A 72 6.05 -8.03 -6.20
CA LEU A 72 6.50 -7.48 -7.47
C LEU A 72 7.92 -8.01 -7.77
N ARG A 73 8.18 -8.36 -9.02
CA ARG A 73 9.50 -8.76 -9.47
C ARG A 73 10.43 -7.54 -9.54
N ARG A 74 11.72 -7.76 -9.29
CA ARG A 74 12.72 -6.67 -9.33
C ARG A 74 12.84 -6.00 -10.70
N ASN A 75 12.52 -6.72 -11.77
CA ASN A 75 12.64 -6.25 -13.15
C ASN A 75 11.27 -6.00 -13.80
N PHE A 76 10.29 -5.51 -13.04
CA PHE A 76 9.01 -5.17 -13.64
C PHE A 76 9.18 -4.01 -14.64
N GLU A 77 8.44 -4.04 -15.74
CA GLU A 77 8.58 -3.06 -16.83
C GLU A 77 7.30 -2.25 -17.08
N THR A 78 6.15 -2.67 -16.52
CA THR A 78 4.86 -2.05 -16.84
C THR A 78 4.08 -1.64 -15.60
N VAL A 79 3.30 -0.57 -15.75
CA VAL A 79 2.33 -0.11 -14.74
C VAL A 79 1.27 -1.18 -14.48
N ARG A 80 0.96 -1.99 -15.48
CA ARG A 80 0.02 -3.10 -15.33
C ARG A 80 0.51 -4.13 -14.32
N GLU A 81 1.79 -4.49 -14.37
CA GLU A 81 2.39 -5.40 -13.40
C GLU A 81 2.34 -4.80 -11.98
N PHE A 82 2.61 -3.52 -11.87
CA PHE A 82 2.51 -2.78 -10.61
C PHE A 82 1.07 -2.81 -10.07
N ARG A 83 0.08 -2.55 -10.94
CA ARG A 83 -1.34 -2.58 -10.57
C ARG A 83 -1.75 -3.96 -10.04
N ASP A 84 -1.35 -5.03 -10.72
CA ASP A 84 -1.66 -6.40 -10.32
C ASP A 84 -1.01 -6.75 -8.98
N ALA A 85 0.24 -6.34 -8.77
CA ALA A 85 0.95 -6.51 -7.51
C ALA A 85 0.27 -5.75 -6.37
N LEU A 86 -0.18 -4.53 -6.62
CA LEU A 86 -0.87 -3.71 -5.63
C LEU A 86 -2.22 -4.33 -5.23
N ARG A 87 -2.96 -4.87 -6.19
CA ARG A 87 -4.23 -5.58 -5.91
C ARG A 87 -4.01 -6.79 -5.02
N GLU A 88 -2.95 -7.52 -5.26
CA GLU A 88 -2.60 -8.70 -4.45
C GLU A 88 -2.16 -8.31 -3.05
N ALA A 89 -1.37 -7.24 -2.92
CA ALA A 89 -0.78 -6.81 -1.67
C ALA A 89 -1.78 -6.15 -0.71
N VAL A 90 -2.74 -5.40 -1.23
CA VAL A 90 -3.64 -4.56 -0.43
C VAL A 90 -5.08 -4.76 -0.89
N PRO A 91 -6.02 -5.06 0.04
CA PRO A 91 -7.43 -5.25 -0.32
C PRO A 91 -8.16 -3.91 -0.51
N LEU A 92 -7.59 -3.01 -1.28
CA LEU A 92 -8.24 -1.77 -1.69
C LEU A 92 -9.31 -2.06 -2.75
N ASP A 93 -10.33 -1.22 -2.79
CA ASP A 93 -11.35 -1.28 -3.82
C ASP A 93 -10.76 -0.95 -5.20
N HIS A 94 -11.43 -1.41 -6.25
CA HIS A 94 -10.99 -1.21 -7.63
C HIS A 94 -10.79 0.27 -7.95
N ALA A 95 -11.70 1.14 -7.50
CA ALA A 95 -11.63 2.57 -7.75
C ALA A 95 -10.36 3.22 -7.17
N SER A 96 -9.97 2.83 -5.95
CA SER A 96 -8.76 3.34 -5.31
C SER A 96 -7.50 2.89 -6.04
N ILE A 97 -7.44 1.63 -6.47
CA ILE A 97 -6.31 1.08 -7.23
C ILE A 97 -6.18 1.79 -8.59
N GLU A 98 -7.30 1.96 -9.31
CA GLU A 98 -7.30 2.66 -10.59
C GLU A 98 -6.91 4.13 -10.44
N ARG A 99 -7.38 4.78 -9.39
CA ARG A 99 -7.05 6.18 -9.10
C ARG A 99 -5.56 6.37 -8.87
N LEU A 100 -4.95 5.49 -8.08
CA LEU A 100 -3.52 5.54 -7.77
C LEU A 100 -2.65 5.24 -9.01
N THR A 101 -3.00 4.18 -9.76
CA THR A 101 -2.26 3.82 -10.98
C THR A 101 -2.38 4.86 -12.07
N SER A 102 -3.56 5.47 -12.23
CA SER A 102 -3.76 6.58 -13.18
C SER A 102 -2.91 7.80 -12.81
N LEU A 103 -2.78 8.07 -11.52
CA LEU A 103 -1.93 9.15 -11.03
C LEU A 103 -0.47 8.94 -11.43
N TYR A 104 0.04 7.73 -11.27
CA TYR A 104 1.41 7.39 -11.65
C TYR A 104 1.63 7.45 -13.17
N GLU A 105 0.67 6.98 -13.96
CA GLU A 105 0.73 7.07 -15.42
C GLU A 105 0.73 8.53 -15.90
N ALA A 106 -0.14 9.35 -15.34
CA ALA A 106 -0.28 10.75 -15.73
C ALA A 106 0.97 11.57 -15.45
N ALA A 107 1.75 11.23 -14.43
CA ALA A 107 2.96 11.95 -14.07
C ALA A 107 4.03 11.89 -15.16
N ASP A 108 4.10 10.79 -15.93
CA ASP A 108 5.05 10.62 -17.02
C ASP A 108 4.74 11.54 -18.21
N TYR A 109 3.47 11.93 -18.36
CA TYR A 109 3.00 12.78 -19.47
C TYR A 109 2.68 14.20 -19.05
N SER A 110 2.94 14.57 -17.79
CA SER A 110 2.62 15.89 -17.25
C SER A 110 3.55 16.94 -17.85
N THR A 111 2.95 18.00 -18.41
CA THR A 111 3.67 19.18 -18.87
C THR A 111 3.69 20.25 -17.77
N THR A 112 4.67 21.15 -17.82
CA THR A 112 4.92 22.17 -16.79
C THR A 112 3.72 23.11 -16.56
N ASP A 113 2.89 23.32 -17.59
CA ASP A 113 1.79 24.29 -17.54
C ASP A 113 0.54 23.81 -16.79
N GLN A 114 0.44 22.51 -16.48
CA GLN A 114 -0.73 21.92 -15.81
C GLN A 114 -0.46 21.52 -14.35
N GLN A 115 0.70 21.85 -13.82
CA GLN A 115 1.14 21.38 -12.51
C GLN A 115 0.25 21.82 -11.34
N GLY A 116 -0.38 22.99 -11.43
CA GLY A 116 -1.24 23.51 -10.34
C GLY A 116 -2.52 22.71 -10.16
N ASP A 117 -3.26 22.49 -11.24
CA ASP A 117 -4.51 21.73 -11.23
C ASP A 117 -4.23 20.23 -10.98
N ASP A 118 -3.16 19.70 -11.57
CA ASP A 118 -2.73 18.32 -11.38
C ASP A 118 -2.33 18.06 -9.93
N ARG A 119 -1.67 19.03 -9.30
CA ARG A 119 -1.28 18.95 -7.89
C ARG A 119 -2.49 18.82 -6.97
N THR A 120 -3.49 19.67 -7.15
CA THR A 120 -4.71 19.63 -6.33
C THR A 120 -5.46 18.32 -6.53
N ALA A 121 -5.59 17.87 -7.78
CA ALA A 121 -6.22 16.60 -8.11
C ALA A 121 -5.45 15.42 -7.51
N ALA A 122 -4.11 15.47 -7.57
CA ALA A 122 -3.25 14.42 -7.01
C ALA A 122 -3.39 14.33 -5.49
N ILE A 123 -3.37 15.45 -4.79
CA ILE A 123 -3.56 15.49 -3.33
C ILE A 123 -4.92 14.88 -2.97
N GLY A 124 -5.98 15.27 -3.68
CA GLY A 124 -7.32 14.71 -3.48
C GLY A 124 -7.36 13.19 -3.69
N SER A 125 -6.72 12.71 -4.75
CA SER A 125 -6.64 11.27 -5.05
C SER A 125 -5.87 10.50 -3.97
N LEU A 126 -4.73 11.02 -3.54
CA LEU A 126 -3.92 10.40 -2.50
C LEU A 126 -4.67 10.35 -1.17
N ARG A 127 -5.34 11.44 -0.80
CA ARG A 127 -6.13 11.49 0.44
C ARG A 127 -7.31 10.52 0.40
N ALA A 128 -7.98 10.37 -0.76
CA ALA A 128 -9.06 9.41 -0.92
C ALA A 128 -8.57 7.97 -0.77
N VAL A 129 -7.43 7.63 -1.36
CA VAL A 129 -6.82 6.30 -1.21
C VAL A 129 -6.41 6.04 0.24
N LEU A 130 -5.81 7.04 0.89
CA LEU A 130 -5.42 6.96 2.32
C LEU A 130 -6.63 6.73 3.22
N GLU A 131 -7.73 7.41 2.97
CA GLU A 131 -8.98 7.23 3.72
C GLU A 131 -9.51 5.80 3.58
N SER A 132 -9.52 5.26 2.36
CA SER A 132 -9.90 3.87 2.11
C SER A 132 -8.97 2.89 2.84
N LEU A 133 -7.67 3.17 2.84
CA LEU A 133 -6.68 2.34 3.50
C LEU A 133 -6.84 2.35 5.03
N GLU A 134 -7.12 3.52 5.62
CA GLU A 134 -7.37 3.65 7.05
C GLU A 134 -8.62 2.90 7.49
N THR A 135 -9.68 2.95 6.67
CA THR A 135 -10.90 2.18 6.92
C THR A 135 -10.60 0.68 6.97
N LEU A 136 -9.81 0.17 6.04
CA LEU A 136 -9.37 -1.23 6.03
C LEU A 136 -8.57 -1.59 7.28
N MET A 137 -7.67 -0.71 7.72
CA MET A 137 -6.86 -0.94 8.91
C MET A 137 -7.69 -0.94 10.18
N GLN A 138 -8.73 -0.13 10.26
CA GLN A 138 -9.67 -0.11 11.38
C GLN A 138 -10.53 -1.36 11.42
N GLU A 139 -10.99 -1.85 10.28
CA GLU A 139 -11.78 -3.08 10.19
C GLU A 139 -10.95 -4.31 10.57
N ALA A 140 -9.64 -4.30 10.34
CA ALA A 140 -8.74 -5.38 10.68
C ALA A 140 -8.36 -5.42 12.17
N SER A 141 -8.62 -4.36 12.90
CA SER A 141 -8.39 -4.31 14.34
C SER A 141 -9.69 -4.62 15.11
#